data_116fcb38bf14c9efaaf72ce842a804f0
#
_entry.id   116fcb38bf14c9efaaf72ce842a804f0
#
_cell.length_a   1.000
_cell.length_b   1.000
_cell.length_c   1.000
_cell.angle_alpha   90.00
_cell.angle_beta   90.00
_cell.angle_gamma   90.00
#
_symmetry.space_group_name_H-M   'P 1'
#
loop_
_entity.id
_entity.type
_entity.pdbx_description
1 polymer ?
#
loop_
_entity_poly.entity_id
_entity_poly.type
_entity_poly.pdbx_seq_one_letter_code
_entity_poly.pdbx_strand_id
1 'polypeptide(L)'
;MRHLMIVLKRCSLPLRWGFVAAGLIFCLASQAAAEEISVSEKDFGCLLGLPKVRNTFIRHSDPEKLKEAMRILRDRVPDVEYPVGTTLQLIPAEAMVKHSREKFPDTNGWEFFALDLSDQGTKIRDRGDKVKNLSVGLPCLTCHQPAKKFDFVCEKGHGCAPIPFDDQKIAEIQNADPRCGKNKK
;
A
#
# COMPACT_ATOMS: atom_id res chain seq x y z
N MET A 1 6.21 27.91 24.66
CA MET A 1 7.57 27.61 25.14
C MET A 1 7.51 26.55 26.22
N ARG A 2 7.78 25.30 25.91
CA ARG A 2 7.98 24.23 26.90
C ARG A 2 9.20 23.44 26.45
N HIS A 3 10.27 23.57 27.23
CA HIS A 3 11.54 22.89 27.02
C HIS A 3 11.40 21.41 27.34
N LEU A 4 11.77 20.57 26.38
CA LEU A 4 11.93 19.12 26.57
C LEU A 4 13.32 18.89 27.15
N MET A 5 13.41 18.58 28.46
CA MET A 5 14.65 18.18 29.12
C MET A 5 14.98 16.74 28.74
N ILE A 6 16.07 16.57 28.02
CA ILE A 6 16.70 15.26 27.80
C ILE A 6 17.48 14.90 29.06
N VAL A 7 17.04 13.90 29.81
CA VAL A 7 17.75 13.38 30.98
C VAL A 7 18.81 12.39 30.50
N LEU A 8 20.06 12.89 30.42
CA LEU A 8 21.24 12.03 30.25
C LEU A 8 21.57 11.37 31.61
N LYS A 9 21.25 10.08 31.75
CA LYS A 9 21.76 9.27 32.88
C LYS A 9 23.25 9.03 32.70
N ARG A 10 24.05 9.71 33.53
CA ARG A 10 25.49 9.45 33.69
C ARG A 10 25.66 8.11 34.41
N CYS A 11 26.23 7.12 33.72
CA CYS A 11 26.81 5.94 34.37
C CYS A 11 28.16 6.33 34.97
N SER A 12 28.24 6.48 36.27
CA SER A 12 29.50 6.60 37.03
C SER A 12 29.97 5.21 37.45
N LEU A 13 31.07 4.73 36.83
CA LEU A 13 31.80 3.53 37.29
C LEU A 13 32.93 3.96 38.20
N PRO A 14 33.16 3.25 39.29
CA PRO A 14 34.35 3.47 40.17
C PRO A 14 35.59 2.84 39.51
N LEU A 15 36.65 3.62 39.51
CA LEU A 15 37.98 3.28 39.01
C LEU A 15 38.64 2.23 39.95
N ARG A 16 38.69 0.97 39.50
CA ARG A 16 39.59 -0.06 40.07
C ARG A 16 40.54 -0.57 39.00
N TRP A 17 41.82 -0.39 39.28
CA TRP A 17 42.92 -0.92 38.45
C TRP A 17 42.85 -2.45 38.36
N GLY A 18 42.91 -2.99 37.16
CA GLY A 18 43.07 -4.42 36.92
C GLY A 18 42.72 -4.81 35.49
N PHE A 19 43.76 -5.07 34.68
CA PHE A 19 43.79 -5.79 33.39
C PHE A 19 42.79 -5.38 32.28
N VAL A 20 43.38 -4.69 31.27
CA VAL A 20 42.80 -4.38 29.97
C VAL A 20 42.58 -5.68 29.18
N ALA A 21 41.34 -6.16 29.16
CA ALA A 21 40.86 -7.01 28.07
C ALA A 21 39.93 -6.13 27.25
N ALA A 22 40.40 -5.64 26.10
CA ALA A 22 39.58 -4.88 25.14
C ALA A 22 38.60 -5.82 24.47
N GLY A 23 37.45 -6.03 25.14
CA GLY A 23 36.29 -6.67 24.55
C GLY A 23 35.60 -5.67 23.61
N LEU A 24 35.86 -5.76 22.32
CA LEU A 24 35.05 -5.13 21.29
C LEU A 24 33.65 -5.70 21.36
N ILE A 25 32.72 -5.02 22.07
CA ILE A 25 31.31 -5.28 21.98
C ILE A 25 30.87 -4.80 20.60
N PHE A 26 30.88 -5.72 19.64
CA PHE A 26 30.19 -5.54 18.35
C PHE A 26 28.69 -5.50 18.62
N CYS A 27 28.12 -4.30 18.77
CA CYS A 27 26.67 -4.13 18.67
C CYS A 27 26.25 -4.50 17.24
N LEU A 28 25.86 -5.77 17.05
CA LEU A 28 25.14 -6.20 15.86
C LEU A 28 23.77 -5.48 15.89
N ALA A 29 23.72 -4.30 15.28
CA ALA A 29 22.46 -3.70 14.92
C ALA A 29 21.81 -4.66 13.91
N SER A 30 20.86 -5.48 14.37
CA SER A 30 20.00 -6.27 13.49
C SER A 30 19.21 -5.27 12.65
N GLN A 31 19.67 -4.98 11.44
CA GLN A 31 18.85 -4.31 10.43
C GLN A 31 17.79 -5.32 10.06
N ALA A 32 16.57 -5.12 10.56
CA ALA A 32 15.41 -5.81 10.03
C ALA A 32 15.33 -5.45 8.55
N ALA A 33 15.70 -6.39 7.67
CA ALA A 33 15.52 -6.22 6.24
C ALA A 33 14.04 -5.96 5.99
N ALA A 34 13.72 -4.86 5.31
CA ALA A 34 12.35 -4.59 4.91
C ALA A 34 11.86 -5.79 4.09
N GLU A 35 10.71 -6.36 4.50
CA GLU A 35 10.13 -7.52 3.83
C GLU A 35 9.82 -7.15 2.37
N GLU A 36 10.58 -7.74 1.44
CA GLU A 36 10.37 -7.50 0.02
C GLU A 36 9.17 -8.31 -0.47
N ILE A 37 8.12 -7.61 -0.92
CA ILE A 37 6.91 -8.23 -1.43
C ILE A 37 7.12 -8.60 -2.89
N SER A 38 6.89 -9.87 -3.23
CA SER A 38 6.78 -10.32 -4.61
C SER A 38 5.31 -10.32 -5.04
N VAL A 39 4.99 -9.60 -6.10
CA VAL A 39 3.64 -9.52 -6.67
C VAL A 39 3.62 -10.17 -8.04
N SER A 40 2.65 -11.06 -8.24
CA SER A 40 2.45 -11.84 -9.45
C SER A 40 1.00 -11.73 -9.95
N GLU A 41 0.73 -12.26 -11.13
CA GLU A 41 -0.63 -12.32 -11.73
C GLU A 41 -1.63 -13.07 -10.84
N LYS A 42 -1.16 -14.07 -10.07
CA LYS A 42 -1.98 -14.87 -9.15
C LYS A 42 -2.55 -14.04 -7.98
N ASP A 43 -1.93 -12.88 -7.74
CA ASP A 43 -2.36 -11.96 -6.70
C ASP A 43 -3.59 -11.14 -7.10
N PHE A 44 -3.98 -11.16 -8.36
CA PHE A 44 -5.10 -10.41 -8.90
C PHE A 44 -6.20 -11.36 -9.40
N GLY A 45 -7.01 -11.86 -8.49
CA GLY A 45 -8.17 -12.70 -8.81
C GLY A 45 -9.48 -11.91 -8.92
N CYS A 46 -10.61 -12.65 -8.93
CA CYS A 46 -11.96 -12.07 -8.86
C CYS A 46 -12.11 -11.11 -7.69
N LEU A 47 -12.63 -9.91 -7.95
CA LEU A 47 -12.80 -8.88 -6.90
C LEU A 47 -13.97 -9.19 -5.97
N LEU A 48 -15.06 -9.76 -6.47
CA LEU A 48 -16.32 -9.87 -5.72
C LEU A 48 -16.26 -10.72 -4.45
N GLY A 49 -15.17 -11.46 -4.24
CA GLY A 49 -14.90 -12.22 -3.02
C GLY A 49 -14.05 -11.48 -1.98
N LEU A 50 -13.58 -10.28 -2.29
CA LEU A 50 -12.70 -9.52 -1.41
C LEU A 50 -13.48 -8.58 -0.46
N PRO A 51 -12.94 -8.27 0.73
CA PRO A 51 -13.43 -7.18 1.56
C PRO A 51 -13.48 -5.86 0.78
N LYS A 52 -14.52 -5.05 1.06
CA LYS A 52 -14.79 -3.81 0.35
C LYS A 52 -15.10 -2.68 1.33
N VAL A 53 -14.51 -1.52 1.11
CA VAL A 53 -14.85 -0.27 1.80
C VAL A 53 -15.32 0.73 0.75
N ARG A 54 -16.58 1.17 0.82
CA ARG A 54 -17.25 1.94 -0.25
C ARG A 54 -17.13 1.21 -1.59
N ASN A 55 -16.42 1.76 -2.55
CA ASN A 55 -16.21 1.15 -3.86
C ASN A 55 -14.86 0.42 -4.00
N THR A 56 -13.96 0.54 -3.03
CA THR A 56 -12.60 0.00 -3.12
C THR A 56 -12.50 -1.36 -2.46
N PHE A 57 -12.06 -2.37 -3.22
CA PHE A 57 -11.70 -3.69 -2.72
C PHE A 57 -10.32 -3.66 -2.11
N ILE A 58 -10.14 -4.39 -1.00
CA ILE A 58 -8.90 -4.40 -0.23
C ILE A 58 -8.48 -5.85 -0.01
N ARG A 59 -7.16 -6.08 -0.12
CA ARG A 59 -6.54 -7.35 0.25
C ARG A 59 -5.25 -7.13 1.04
N HIS A 60 -5.03 -8.01 1.99
CA HIS A 60 -3.76 -8.19 2.70
C HIS A 60 -3.69 -9.64 3.18
N SER A 61 -2.49 -10.26 3.18
CA SER A 61 -2.29 -11.64 3.64
C SER A 61 -2.41 -11.78 5.17
N ASP A 62 -2.03 -10.74 5.90
CA ASP A 62 -2.16 -10.64 7.36
C ASP A 62 -3.53 -10.03 7.72
N PRO A 63 -4.39 -10.74 8.49
CA PRO A 63 -5.72 -10.26 8.86
C PRO A 63 -5.71 -8.98 9.70
N GLU A 64 -4.71 -8.76 10.56
CA GLU A 64 -4.66 -7.55 11.38
C GLU A 64 -4.26 -6.33 10.54
N LYS A 65 -3.30 -6.51 9.63
CA LYS A 65 -2.95 -5.47 8.65
C LYS A 65 -4.10 -5.19 7.69
N LEU A 66 -4.90 -6.20 7.32
CA LEU A 66 -6.13 -6.00 6.55
C LEU A 66 -7.13 -5.12 7.30
N LYS A 67 -7.38 -5.40 8.58
CA LYS A 67 -8.27 -4.58 9.42
C LYS A 67 -7.77 -3.13 9.50
N GLU A 68 -6.48 -2.95 9.67
CA GLU A 68 -5.87 -1.62 9.71
C GLU A 68 -6.02 -0.87 8.38
N ALA A 69 -5.72 -1.52 7.25
CA ALA A 69 -5.91 -0.93 5.92
C ALA A 69 -7.38 -0.53 5.69
N MET A 70 -8.33 -1.38 6.08
CA MET A 70 -9.76 -1.08 5.99
C MET A 70 -10.15 0.10 6.89
N ARG A 71 -9.57 0.20 8.10
CA ARG A 71 -9.79 1.32 9.02
C ARG A 71 -9.29 2.63 8.40
N ILE A 72 -8.03 2.65 7.92
CA ILE A 72 -7.43 3.83 7.30
C ILE A 72 -8.32 4.34 6.16
N LEU A 73 -8.76 3.44 5.27
CA LEU A 73 -9.59 3.80 4.13
C LEU A 73 -10.99 4.27 4.56
N ARG A 74 -11.64 3.58 5.49
CA ARG A 74 -12.99 3.92 5.97
C ARG A 74 -13.02 5.25 6.68
N ASP A 75 -12.06 5.49 7.57
CA ASP A 75 -12.03 6.65 8.45
C ASP A 75 -11.34 7.84 7.78
N ARG A 76 -10.76 7.65 6.58
CA ARG A 76 -10.04 8.68 5.81
C ARG A 76 -8.95 9.35 6.64
N VAL A 77 -8.11 8.55 7.27
CA VAL A 77 -7.08 9.05 8.19
C VAL A 77 -5.95 9.71 7.39
N PRO A 78 -5.70 11.01 7.58
CA PRO A 78 -4.57 11.66 6.92
C PRO A 78 -3.25 11.37 7.63
N ASP A 79 -2.14 11.51 6.90
CA ASP A 79 -0.77 11.38 7.39
C ASP A 79 -0.47 9.99 8.03
N VAL A 80 -1.20 8.97 7.59
CA VAL A 80 -1.01 7.56 7.97
C VAL A 80 -0.76 6.73 6.72
N GLU A 81 0.26 5.88 6.76
CA GLU A 81 0.59 4.97 5.65
C GLU A 81 -0.17 3.66 5.77
N TYR A 82 -0.53 3.11 4.61
CA TYR A 82 -1.08 1.76 4.56
C TYR A 82 0.00 0.73 4.88
N PRO A 83 -0.35 -0.38 5.54
CA PRO A 83 0.57 -1.48 5.77
C PRO A 83 1.18 -2.01 4.47
N VAL A 84 2.49 -2.30 4.50
CA VAL A 84 3.18 -2.96 3.38
C VAL A 84 2.52 -4.31 3.09
N GLY A 85 2.18 -4.59 1.84
CA GLY A 85 1.39 -5.75 1.40
C GLY A 85 -0.08 -5.44 1.12
N THR A 86 -0.56 -4.24 1.45
CA THR A 86 -1.91 -3.82 1.11
C THR A 86 -2.08 -3.73 -0.41
N THR A 87 -3.11 -4.38 -0.93
CA THR A 87 -3.56 -4.25 -2.32
C THR A 87 -4.90 -3.53 -2.34
N LEU A 88 -5.05 -2.50 -3.19
CA LEU A 88 -6.28 -1.76 -3.42
C LEU A 88 -6.68 -1.84 -4.88
N GLN A 89 -7.97 -2.08 -5.14
CA GLN A 89 -8.56 -2.10 -6.48
C GLN A 89 -9.93 -1.43 -6.47
N LEU A 90 -10.11 -0.39 -7.27
CA LEU A 90 -11.43 0.22 -7.52
C LEU A 90 -12.16 -0.49 -8.64
N ILE A 91 -11.45 -0.72 -9.75
CA ILE A 91 -11.94 -1.42 -10.93
C ILE A 91 -11.06 -2.64 -11.22
N PRO A 92 -11.60 -3.67 -11.90
CA PRO A 92 -10.87 -4.93 -12.10
C PRO A 92 -9.54 -4.79 -12.85
N ALA A 93 -9.46 -3.86 -13.82
CA ALA A 93 -8.31 -3.71 -14.71
C ALA A 93 -7.13 -2.91 -14.11
N GLU A 94 -7.29 -2.38 -12.91
CA GLU A 94 -6.27 -1.54 -12.25
C GLU A 94 -6.10 -1.95 -10.80
N ALA A 95 -4.86 -1.90 -10.31
CA ALA A 95 -4.53 -2.17 -8.92
C ALA A 95 -3.39 -1.28 -8.45
N MET A 96 -3.27 -1.12 -7.14
CA MET A 96 -2.08 -0.60 -6.50
C MET A 96 -1.69 -1.49 -5.31
N VAL A 97 -0.39 -1.72 -5.14
CA VAL A 97 0.17 -2.55 -4.07
C VAL A 97 1.21 -1.77 -3.28
N LYS A 98 1.08 -1.78 -1.97
CA LYS A 98 2.01 -1.09 -1.06
C LYS A 98 3.25 -1.94 -0.83
N HIS A 99 4.40 -1.44 -1.25
CA HIS A 99 5.75 -1.92 -0.94
C HIS A 99 6.41 -1.04 0.13
N SER A 100 7.66 -1.34 0.45
CA SER A 100 8.47 -0.42 1.22
C SER A 100 8.68 0.90 0.45
N ARG A 101 8.83 2.00 1.18
CA ARG A 101 9.02 3.34 0.56
C ARG A 101 10.25 3.39 -0.34
N GLU A 102 11.30 2.63 0.03
CA GLU A 102 12.57 2.60 -0.69
C GLU A 102 12.42 2.03 -2.11
N LYS A 103 11.45 1.12 -2.31
CA LYS A 103 11.23 0.48 -3.62
C LYS A 103 10.58 1.43 -4.63
N PHE A 104 9.64 2.25 -4.19
CA PHE A 104 8.93 3.24 -5.01
C PHE A 104 8.85 4.57 -4.27
N PRO A 105 9.96 5.34 -4.15
CA PRO A 105 10.01 6.54 -3.30
C PRO A 105 9.06 7.66 -3.77
N ASP A 106 8.86 7.81 -5.07
CA ASP A 106 8.02 8.87 -5.63
C ASP A 106 6.53 8.67 -5.32
N THR A 107 6.12 7.44 -5.04
CA THR A 107 4.74 7.05 -4.75
C THR A 107 4.56 6.58 -3.30
N ASN A 108 5.53 6.87 -2.43
CA ASN A 108 5.54 6.40 -1.05
C ASN A 108 5.39 4.87 -0.94
N GLY A 109 6.04 4.11 -1.83
CA GLY A 109 5.99 2.65 -1.84
C GLY A 109 4.84 2.05 -2.65
N TRP A 110 3.95 2.84 -3.26
CA TRP A 110 2.90 2.28 -4.09
C TRP A 110 3.41 1.90 -5.49
N GLU A 111 3.20 0.67 -5.86
CA GLU A 111 3.32 0.17 -7.22
C GLU A 111 1.94 0.11 -7.87
N PHE A 112 1.80 0.69 -9.05
CA PHE A 112 0.58 0.64 -9.84
C PHE A 112 0.63 -0.50 -10.84
N PHE A 113 -0.54 -1.03 -11.20
CA PHE A 113 -0.70 -2.12 -12.15
C PHE A 113 -1.80 -1.81 -13.15
N ALA A 114 -1.52 -2.04 -14.43
CA ALA A 114 -2.50 -2.17 -15.48
C ALA A 114 -2.65 -3.67 -15.82
N LEU A 115 -3.87 -4.17 -15.81
CA LEU A 115 -4.17 -5.59 -15.88
C LEU A 115 -5.00 -5.92 -17.13
N ASP A 116 -4.62 -6.98 -17.84
CA ASP A 116 -5.45 -7.65 -18.83
C ASP A 116 -6.23 -8.79 -18.18
N LEU A 117 -7.53 -8.78 -18.39
CA LEU A 117 -8.46 -9.67 -17.72
C LEU A 117 -9.15 -10.61 -18.71
N SER A 118 -9.28 -11.87 -18.32
CA SER A 118 -10.05 -12.86 -19.04
C SER A 118 -10.71 -13.85 -18.08
N ASP A 119 -11.51 -14.76 -18.58
CA ASP A 119 -12.03 -15.91 -17.83
C ASP A 119 -10.93 -16.91 -17.43
N GLN A 120 -9.75 -16.84 -18.08
CA GLN A 120 -8.56 -17.61 -17.73
C GLN A 120 -7.75 -16.98 -16.58
N GLY A 121 -8.07 -15.75 -16.19
CA GLY A 121 -7.40 -15.03 -15.10
C GLY A 121 -6.85 -13.66 -15.50
N THR A 122 -5.77 -13.26 -14.85
CA THR A 122 -5.13 -11.96 -15.00
C THR A 122 -3.77 -12.10 -15.67
N LYS A 123 -3.43 -11.15 -16.55
CA LYS A 123 -2.05 -10.86 -16.97
C LYS A 123 -1.67 -9.45 -16.56
N ILE A 124 -0.46 -9.26 -16.06
CA ILE A 124 0.08 -7.92 -15.78
C ILE A 124 0.54 -7.35 -17.12
N ARG A 125 -0.18 -6.32 -17.62
CA ARG A 125 0.17 -5.62 -18.87
C ARG A 125 1.33 -4.65 -18.62
N ASP A 126 1.26 -3.91 -17.50
CA ASP A 126 2.26 -2.93 -17.11
C ASP A 126 2.28 -2.79 -15.59
N ARG A 127 3.43 -2.42 -15.01
CA ARG A 127 3.61 -2.26 -13.57
C ARG A 127 4.72 -1.27 -13.22
N GLY A 128 4.61 -0.64 -12.05
CA GLY A 128 5.59 0.30 -11.49
C GLY A 128 4.97 1.63 -11.09
N ASP A 129 5.81 2.65 -10.92
CA ASP A 129 5.41 4.01 -10.54
C ASP A 129 5.00 4.89 -11.74
N LYS A 130 5.33 4.46 -12.97
CA LYS A 130 5.09 5.22 -14.21
C LYS A 130 3.98 4.65 -15.10
N VAL A 131 3.24 3.68 -14.58
CA VAL A 131 2.11 3.07 -15.31
C VAL A 131 1.10 4.13 -15.73
N LYS A 132 0.57 3.97 -16.94
CA LYS A 132 -0.51 4.82 -17.45
C LYS A 132 -1.86 4.16 -17.22
N ASN A 133 -2.81 4.95 -16.74
CA ASN A 133 -4.21 4.55 -16.68
C ASN A 133 -4.74 4.25 -18.08
N LEU A 134 -5.39 3.09 -18.23
CA LEU A 134 -5.84 2.60 -19.54
C LEU A 134 -7.02 3.40 -20.11
N SER A 135 -7.83 4.00 -19.25
CA SER A 135 -9.05 4.73 -19.66
C SER A 135 -8.75 6.15 -20.12
N VAL A 136 -7.76 6.82 -19.53
CA VAL A 136 -7.46 8.24 -19.76
C VAL A 136 -6.07 8.48 -20.33
N GLY A 137 -5.20 7.46 -20.40
CA GLY A 137 -3.85 7.56 -20.97
C GLY A 137 -2.85 8.38 -20.15
N LEU A 138 -3.23 8.88 -18.98
CA LEU A 138 -2.38 9.63 -18.07
C LEU A 138 -1.64 8.70 -17.10
N PRO A 139 -0.44 9.07 -16.61
CA PRO A 139 0.22 8.32 -15.54
C PRO A 139 -0.70 8.21 -14.32
N CYS A 140 -0.78 7.02 -13.71
CA CYS A 140 -1.59 6.79 -12.50
C CYS A 140 -1.24 7.78 -11.40
N LEU A 141 0.04 8.05 -11.20
CA LEU A 141 0.53 9.02 -10.22
C LEU A 141 -0.04 10.43 -10.44
N THR A 142 -0.32 10.85 -11.67
CA THR A 142 -0.89 12.18 -11.95
C THR A 142 -2.22 12.39 -11.22
N CYS A 143 -3.07 11.36 -11.21
CA CYS A 143 -4.35 11.40 -10.49
C CYS A 143 -4.18 11.17 -8.99
N HIS A 144 -3.20 10.36 -8.57
CA HIS A 144 -2.97 9.99 -7.17
C HIS A 144 -2.13 11.01 -6.38
N GLN A 145 -1.31 11.83 -7.06
CA GLN A 145 -0.46 12.85 -6.44
C GLN A 145 -1.19 13.82 -5.51
N PRO A 146 -2.40 14.34 -5.83
CA PRO A 146 -3.13 15.23 -4.92
C PRO A 146 -3.55 14.55 -3.61
N ALA A 147 -3.66 13.22 -3.58
CA ALA A 147 -3.97 12.45 -2.37
C ALA A 147 -2.74 12.08 -1.52
N LYS A 148 -1.59 12.73 -1.72
CA LYS A 148 -0.34 12.44 -0.98
C LYS A 148 -0.55 12.43 0.54
N LYS A 149 -1.41 13.32 1.07
CA LYS A 149 -1.75 13.38 2.49
C LYS A 149 -2.49 12.13 2.98
N PHE A 150 -3.10 11.38 2.08
CA PHE A 150 -3.81 10.12 2.33
C PHE A 150 -3.06 8.93 1.74
N ASP A 151 -1.72 8.99 1.82
CA ASP A 151 -0.83 7.97 1.28
C ASP A 151 -1.11 7.64 -0.19
N PHE A 152 -1.36 8.66 -1.03
CA PHE A 152 -1.67 8.55 -2.47
C PHE A 152 -2.94 7.76 -2.80
N VAL A 153 -3.80 7.45 -1.83
CA VAL A 153 -5.06 6.73 -2.06
C VAL A 153 -6.18 7.70 -2.39
N CYS A 154 -6.68 7.61 -3.61
CA CYS A 154 -7.77 8.44 -4.10
C CYS A 154 -9.12 7.98 -3.53
N GLU A 155 -9.79 8.87 -2.84
CA GLU A 155 -11.17 8.75 -2.37
C GLU A 155 -11.85 10.12 -2.44
N LYS A 156 -13.17 10.14 -2.34
CA LYS A 156 -13.92 11.40 -2.32
C LYS A 156 -13.42 12.30 -1.18
N GLY A 157 -12.93 13.49 -1.52
CA GLY A 157 -12.39 14.45 -0.55
C GLY A 157 -10.88 14.33 -0.30
N HIS A 158 -10.17 13.42 -0.97
CA HIS A 158 -8.70 13.28 -0.86
C HIS A 158 -7.92 14.19 -1.85
N GLY A 159 -8.61 15.02 -2.62
CA GLY A 159 -8.00 15.97 -3.55
C GLY A 159 -7.81 15.44 -4.98
N CYS A 160 -8.03 14.16 -5.23
CA CYS A 160 -7.99 13.59 -6.57
C CYS A 160 -9.08 14.17 -7.47
N ALA A 161 -8.80 14.25 -8.77
CA ALA A 161 -9.81 14.56 -9.76
C ALA A 161 -10.94 13.51 -9.68
N PRO A 162 -12.21 13.93 -9.85
CA PRO A 162 -13.31 12.99 -9.93
C PRO A 162 -13.09 12.01 -11.08
N ILE A 163 -13.33 10.72 -10.82
CA ILE A 163 -13.38 9.73 -11.89
C ILE A 163 -14.66 9.94 -12.72
N PRO A 164 -14.66 9.65 -14.03
CA PRO A 164 -15.80 9.91 -14.91
C PRO A 164 -16.92 8.87 -14.76
N PHE A 165 -17.01 8.19 -13.63
CA PHE A 165 -17.98 7.14 -13.32
C PHE A 165 -18.66 7.43 -11.99
N ASP A 166 -19.97 7.29 -11.96
CA ASP A 166 -20.74 7.26 -10.72
C ASP A 166 -20.65 5.88 -10.03
N ASP A 167 -21.21 5.79 -8.83
CA ASP A 167 -21.16 4.55 -8.03
C ASP A 167 -21.86 3.37 -8.72
N GLN A 168 -22.92 3.64 -9.49
CA GLN A 168 -23.63 2.62 -10.25
C GLN A 168 -22.74 2.07 -11.36
N LYS A 169 -22.08 2.95 -12.13
CA LYS A 169 -21.18 2.53 -13.20
C LYS A 169 -19.96 1.78 -12.67
N ILE A 170 -19.42 2.20 -11.53
CA ILE A 170 -18.36 1.46 -10.86
C ILE A 170 -18.83 0.04 -10.49
N ALA A 171 -20.03 -0.09 -9.92
CA ALA A 171 -20.59 -1.39 -9.55
C ALA A 171 -20.82 -2.29 -10.79
N GLU A 172 -21.30 -1.73 -11.91
CA GLU A 172 -21.45 -2.45 -13.18
C GLU A 172 -20.09 -3.00 -13.67
N ILE A 173 -19.04 -2.17 -13.68
CA ILE A 173 -17.69 -2.56 -14.08
C ILE A 173 -17.16 -3.66 -13.16
N GLN A 174 -17.36 -3.55 -11.85
CA GLN A 174 -16.92 -4.53 -10.87
C GLN A 174 -17.65 -5.87 -11.04
N ASN A 175 -18.96 -5.84 -11.29
CA ASN A 175 -19.76 -7.05 -11.51
C ASN A 175 -19.48 -7.74 -12.85
N ALA A 176 -18.93 -6.99 -13.81
CA ALA A 176 -18.50 -7.51 -15.11
C ALA A 176 -17.09 -8.11 -15.09
N ASP A 177 -16.46 -8.25 -13.92
CA ASP A 177 -15.13 -8.86 -13.80
C ASP A 177 -15.13 -10.30 -14.36
N PRO A 178 -14.45 -10.55 -15.50
CA PRO A 178 -14.48 -11.85 -16.16
C PRO A 178 -13.86 -12.98 -15.32
N ARG A 179 -13.01 -12.63 -14.36
CA ARG A 179 -12.34 -13.59 -13.47
C ARG A 179 -13.29 -14.21 -12.44
N CYS A 180 -14.48 -13.63 -12.28
CA CYS A 180 -15.44 -14.08 -11.26
C CYS A 180 -16.28 -15.28 -11.68
N GLY A 181 -16.12 -15.80 -12.91
CA GLY A 181 -16.91 -16.90 -13.43
C GLY A 181 -18.39 -16.59 -13.65
N LYS A 182 -19.06 -17.34 -14.52
CA LYS A 182 -20.49 -17.15 -14.86
C LYS A 182 -21.46 -17.65 -13.77
N ASN A 183 -20.97 -18.16 -12.63
CA ASN A 183 -21.79 -18.83 -11.61
C ASN A 183 -21.95 -17.99 -10.33
N LYS A 184 -22.19 -16.69 -10.46
CA LYS A 184 -22.68 -15.90 -9.32
C LYS A 184 -24.15 -15.53 -9.57
N LYS A 185 -25.02 -16.46 -9.14
CA LYS A 185 -26.40 -16.11 -8.79
C LYS A 185 -26.43 -15.56 -7.38
#